data_51035a4f50905f545111ba7f6a1adbef
#
_entry.id   51035a4f50905f545111ba7f6a1adbef
#
_cell.length_a   1.000
_cell.length_b   1.000
_cell.length_c   1.000
_cell.angle_alpha   90.00
_cell.angle_beta   90.00
_cell.angle_gamma   90.00
#
_symmetry.space_group_name_H-M   'P 1'
#
loop_
_entity.id
_entity.type
_entity.pdbx_description
1 polymer ?
#
loop_
_entity_poly.entity_id
_entity_poly.type
_entity_poly.pdbx_seq_one_letter_code
_entity_poly.pdbx_strand_id
1 'polypeptide(L)'
;MDLRIFTEPQQGASYDTLLTVAKAAEDLGFNAFYRSDHYLHMGAGNGLPGPTDAWITLAGLARETKRIRLGTLMTAGTFRLPGVLAIQVAQVDQMSGGRVELGLGAGWFEEEHKAYGIPFPKEKFGRLEEQLAIVTGLWATGVGEKFNYDGTYYQLTDSPALPKPAQAKVPILIGGHGATRTPRLAALYADEFNIPFASLEDSEKQFGRVREAATAAGRGADDLVYSNALVVCVGKDDAEVARRASVIGRDVEELKANGLAGSPAQVVDKIGRYGEIGSSRIYLQVLDLDDLDHLELISSQVQSQLN
;
A
#
# COMPACT_ATOMS: atom_id res chain seq x y z
N MET A 1 -4.82 -12.38 -12.07
CA MET A 1 -3.85 -11.59 -11.28
C MET A 1 -4.31 -10.14 -11.20
N ASP A 2 -4.46 -9.57 -10.00
CA ASP A 2 -4.91 -8.18 -9.81
C ASP A 2 -3.70 -7.23 -9.83
N LEU A 3 -3.61 -6.35 -10.84
CA LEU A 3 -2.56 -5.34 -10.94
C LEU A 3 -3.05 -4.01 -10.40
N ARG A 4 -2.28 -3.40 -9.51
CA ARG A 4 -2.59 -2.16 -8.81
C ARG A 4 -1.47 -1.15 -8.96
N ILE A 5 -1.78 0.11 -9.16
CA ILE A 5 -0.77 1.17 -9.25
C ILE A 5 -0.33 1.59 -7.87
N PHE A 6 0.98 1.68 -7.67
CA PHE A 6 1.61 2.19 -6.45
C PHE A 6 2.58 3.32 -6.78
N THR A 7 2.47 4.42 -6.05
CA THR A 7 3.29 5.63 -6.25
C THR A 7 3.98 6.06 -4.97
N GLU A 8 5.11 6.76 -5.13
CA GLU A 8 5.89 7.35 -4.03
C GLU A 8 6.01 8.87 -4.18
N PRO A 9 4.97 9.63 -3.79
CA PRO A 9 4.90 11.08 -4.02
C PRO A 9 6.00 11.90 -3.35
N GLN A 10 6.57 11.39 -2.27
CA GLN A 10 7.70 12.06 -1.58
C GLN A 10 8.95 12.18 -2.47
N GLN A 11 9.01 11.42 -3.56
CA GLN A 11 10.10 11.53 -4.53
C GLN A 11 9.97 12.75 -5.46
N GLY A 12 8.85 13.47 -5.40
CA GLY A 12 8.67 14.71 -6.11
C GLY A 12 7.40 14.80 -6.95
N ALA A 13 6.23 14.51 -6.37
CA ALA A 13 4.94 14.61 -7.07
C ALA A 13 4.01 15.63 -6.42
N SER A 14 3.37 16.47 -7.25
CA SER A 14 2.28 17.34 -6.83
C SER A 14 0.96 16.57 -6.71
N TYR A 15 -0.06 17.21 -6.12
CA TYR A 15 -1.42 16.66 -6.13
C TYR A 15 -1.93 16.45 -7.58
N ASP A 16 -1.69 17.42 -8.46
CA ASP A 16 -2.17 17.35 -9.85
C ASP A 16 -1.50 16.21 -10.62
N THR A 17 -0.22 15.94 -10.37
CA THR A 17 0.48 14.76 -10.91
C THR A 17 -0.20 13.48 -10.45
N LEU A 18 -0.48 13.35 -9.16
CA LEU A 18 -1.15 12.16 -8.60
C LEU A 18 -2.58 11.99 -9.12
N LEU A 19 -3.31 13.09 -9.27
CA LEU A 19 -4.66 13.08 -9.87
C LEU A 19 -4.63 12.60 -11.32
N THR A 20 -3.66 13.08 -12.10
CA THR A 20 -3.48 12.66 -13.50
C THR A 20 -3.21 11.16 -13.59
N VAL A 21 -2.28 10.64 -12.79
CA VAL A 21 -1.96 9.21 -12.76
C VAL A 21 -3.15 8.37 -12.26
N ALA A 22 -3.87 8.82 -11.22
CA ALA A 22 -5.02 8.10 -10.70
C ALA A 22 -6.17 8.01 -11.71
N LYS A 23 -6.45 9.09 -12.45
CA LYS A 23 -7.43 9.10 -13.53
C LYS A 23 -7.01 8.22 -14.69
N ALA A 24 -5.76 8.31 -15.13
CA ALA A 24 -5.23 7.42 -16.17
C ALA A 24 -5.33 5.95 -15.76
N ALA A 25 -4.95 5.61 -14.53
CA ALA A 25 -5.09 4.26 -13.99
C ALA A 25 -6.56 3.78 -13.97
N GLU A 26 -7.49 4.66 -13.56
CA GLU A 26 -8.93 4.34 -13.58
C GLU A 26 -9.44 4.10 -15.01
N ASP A 27 -9.07 4.94 -15.97
CA ASP A 27 -9.51 4.87 -17.36
C ASP A 27 -8.93 3.64 -18.08
N LEU A 28 -7.70 3.26 -17.73
CA LEU A 28 -7.02 2.07 -18.22
C LEU A 28 -7.47 0.77 -17.55
N GLY A 29 -8.38 0.85 -16.57
CA GLY A 29 -8.97 -0.33 -15.94
C GLY A 29 -8.15 -0.98 -14.85
N PHE A 30 -7.18 -0.27 -14.25
CA PHE A 30 -6.54 -0.75 -13.03
C PHE A 30 -7.53 -0.70 -11.85
N ASN A 31 -7.47 -1.70 -10.98
CA ASN A 31 -8.44 -1.85 -9.90
C ASN A 31 -8.20 -0.91 -8.72
N ALA A 32 -6.94 -0.48 -8.50
CA ALA A 32 -6.61 0.37 -7.37
C ALA A 32 -5.41 1.28 -7.65
N PHE A 33 -5.43 2.44 -6.99
CA PHE A 33 -4.35 3.40 -6.90
C PHE A 33 -3.91 3.52 -5.45
N TYR A 34 -2.64 3.29 -5.20
CA TYR A 34 -2.02 3.36 -3.88
C TYR A 34 -0.87 4.35 -3.87
N ARG A 35 -0.62 4.90 -2.69
CA ARG A 35 0.54 5.73 -2.45
C ARG A 35 1.23 5.38 -1.13
N SER A 36 2.52 5.69 -1.04
CA SER A 36 3.26 5.69 0.23
C SER A 36 2.77 6.81 1.16
N ASP A 37 3.08 6.71 2.44
CA ASP A 37 2.86 7.76 3.44
C ASP A 37 4.23 8.17 4.00
N HIS A 38 4.96 8.96 3.23
CA HIS A 38 6.27 9.50 3.56
C HIS A 38 6.31 11.01 3.35
N TYR A 39 7.05 11.70 4.21
CA TYR A 39 7.23 13.15 4.19
C TYR A 39 8.63 13.58 3.80
N LEU A 40 9.56 12.65 3.64
CA LEU A 40 10.92 12.96 3.24
C LEU A 40 11.31 12.13 2.02
N HIS A 41 11.93 12.78 1.06
CA HIS A 41 12.53 12.18 -0.12
C HIS A 41 13.63 11.18 0.27
N MET A 42 13.77 10.12 -0.50
CA MET A 42 14.75 9.05 -0.31
C MET A 42 15.64 8.91 -1.54
N GLY A 43 16.95 8.75 -1.32
CA GLY A 43 17.92 8.53 -2.40
C GLY A 43 18.33 9.79 -3.13
N ALA A 44 18.63 9.68 -4.42
CA ALA A 44 19.04 10.80 -5.27
C ALA A 44 17.85 11.67 -5.67
N GLY A 45 18.06 12.98 -5.81
CA GLY A 45 17.01 13.94 -6.14
C GLY A 45 16.87 15.03 -5.08
N ASN A 46 15.88 15.88 -5.21
CA ASN A 46 15.64 16.99 -4.28
C ASN A 46 14.25 16.98 -3.64
N GLY A 47 13.39 16.01 -4.00
CA GLY A 47 12.04 15.88 -3.49
C GLY A 47 11.06 17.02 -3.83
N LEU A 48 11.42 17.93 -4.73
CA LEU A 48 10.52 19.01 -5.14
C LEU A 48 9.35 18.48 -5.99
N PRO A 49 8.14 19.02 -5.82
CA PRO A 49 7.75 20.23 -5.08
C PRO A 49 7.60 20.05 -3.57
N GLY A 50 7.84 18.88 -3.03
CA GLY A 50 7.72 18.55 -1.61
C GLY A 50 6.71 17.42 -1.35
N PRO A 51 6.66 16.91 -0.11
CA PRO A 51 5.75 15.83 0.22
C PRO A 51 4.30 16.29 0.25
N THR A 52 3.40 15.34 0.08
CA THR A 52 1.95 15.50 0.28
C THR A 52 1.49 14.54 1.38
N ASP A 53 0.54 14.95 2.23
CA ASP A 53 -0.08 14.04 3.19
C ASP A 53 -0.91 12.98 2.49
N ALA A 54 -0.80 11.73 2.92
CA ALA A 54 -1.46 10.61 2.25
C ALA A 54 -2.98 10.73 2.32
N TRP A 55 -3.54 10.97 3.50
CA TRP A 55 -5.00 10.97 3.68
C TRP A 55 -5.66 12.22 3.13
N ILE A 56 -4.99 13.37 3.15
CA ILE A 56 -5.47 14.59 2.47
C ILE A 56 -5.48 14.36 0.94
N THR A 57 -4.42 13.77 0.38
CA THR A 57 -4.38 13.44 -1.06
C THR A 57 -5.50 12.46 -1.43
N LEU A 58 -5.64 11.38 -0.68
CA LEU A 58 -6.67 10.37 -0.95
C LEU A 58 -8.09 10.94 -0.82
N ALA A 59 -8.32 11.90 0.07
CA ALA A 59 -9.61 12.61 0.17
C ALA A 59 -9.93 13.38 -1.12
N GLY A 60 -8.96 14.06 -1.70
CA GLY A 60 -9.11 14.72 -3.00
C GLY A 60 -9.40 13.70 -4.11
N LEU A 61 -8.55 12.68 -4.24
CA LEU A 61 -8.72 11.63 -5.25
C LEU A 61 -10.06 10.88 -5.12
N ALA A 62 -10.57 10.71 -3.89
CA ALA A 62 -11.86 10.09 -3.63
C ALA A 62 -13.03 10.82 -4.31
N ARG A 63 -12.94 12.16 -4.43
CA ARG A 63 -13.95 12.98 -5.09
C ARG A 63 -13.76 13.10 -6.59
N GLU A 64 -12.53 12.96 -7.06
CA GLU A 64 -12.14 13.14 -8.46
C GLU A 64 -12.19 11.85 -9.29
N THR A 65 -12.22 10.69 -8.64
CA THR A 65 -12.34 9.36 -9.26
C THR A 65 -13.68 8.71 -8.92
N LYS A 66 -14.07 7.64 -9.61
CA LYS A 66 -15.41 7.03 -9.48
C LYS A 66 -15.39 5.53 -9.17
N ARG A 67 -14.41 4.80 -9.66
CA ARG A 67 -14.38 3.32 -9.60
C ARG A 67 -13.14 2.78 -8.90
N ILE A 68 -11.97 3.38 -9.19
CA ILE A 68 -10.68 2.89 -8.69
C ILE A 68 -10.65 2.91 -7.15
N ARG A 69 -10.19 1.83 -6.55
CA ARG A 69 -9.98 1.77 -5.11
C ARG A 69 -8.76 2.60 -4.73
N LEU A 70 -8.75 3.11 -3.52
CA LEU A 70 -7.75 4.05 -3.04
C LEU A 70 -7.16 3.56 -1.72
N GLY A 71 -5.83 3.59 -1.61
CA GLY A 71 -5.20 3.10 -0.38
C GLY A 71 -3.80 3.64 -0.14
N THR A 72 -3.27 3.24 0.99
CA THR A 72 -1.88 3.51 1.38
C THR A 72 -1.06 2.22 1.41
N LEU A 73 0.16 2.30 0.94
CA LEU A 73 1.13 1.20 1.02
C LEU A 73 2.49 1.72 1.57
N MET A 74 2.61 1.97 2.89
CA MET A 74 1.53 1.91 3.90
C MET A 74 1.45 3.20 4.70
N THR A 75 0.32 3.46 5.38
CA THR A 75 0.27 4.49 6.41
C THR A 75 1.27 4.15 7.50
N ALA A 76 2.11 5.12 7.87
CA ALA A 76 3.02 4.97 8.99
C ALA A 76 2.26 5.15 10.32
N GLY A 77 2.19 4.07 11.12
CA GLY A 77 1.50 4.09 12.41
C GLY A 77 2.10 5.06 13.44
N THR A 78 3.31 5.57 13.17
CA THR A 78 3.97 6.58 13.98
C THR A 78 3.51 8.01 13.69
N PHE A 79 2.84 8.27 12.56
CA PHE A 79 2.47 9.64 12.16
C PHE A 79 1.17 10.13 12.79
N ARG A 80 0.25 9.23 13.12
CA ARG A 80 -1.09 9.61 13.56
C ARG A 80 -1.53 8.82 14.79
N LEU A 81 -2.26 9.47 15.67
CA LEU A 81 -2.97 8.79 16.76
C LEU A 81 -4.09 7.91 16.18
N PRO A 82 -4.33 6.70 16.75
CA PRO A 82 -5.26 5.73 16.19
C PRO A 82 -6.70 6.24 16.04
N GLY A 83 -7.20 7.01 17.01
CA GLY A 83 -8.54 7.58 16.91
C GLY A 83 -8.67 8.59 15.77
N VAL A 84 -7.65 9.44 15.57
CA VAL A 84 -7.61 10.40 14.46
C VAL A 84 -7.50 9.67 13.11
N LEU A 85 -6.66 8.65 13.03
CA LEU A 85 -6.53 7.83 11.83
C LEU A 85 -7.85 7.14 11.47
N ALA A 86 -8.55 6.57 12.46
CA ALA A 86 -9.85 5.93 12.24
C ALA A 86 -10.89 6.91 11.65
N ILE A 87 -10.90 8.17 12.14
CA ILE A 87 -11.77 9.23 11.61
C ILE A 87 -11.38 9.59 10.16
N GLN A 88 -10.10 9.81 9.89
CA GLN A 88 -9.60 10.16 8.55
C GLN A 88 -9.96 9.10 7.51
N VAL A 89 -9.68 7.83 7.83
CA VAL A 89 -9.98 6.70 6.94
C VAL A 89 -11.48 6.59 6.69
N ALA A 90 -12.31 6.63 7.73
CA ALA A 90 -13.76 6.53 7.60
C ALA A 90 -14.34 7.70 6.78
N GLN A 91 -13.81 8.91 6.96
CA GLN A 91 -14.25 10.08 6.18
C GLN A 91 -13.88 9.95 4.70
N VAL A 92 -12.65 9.55 4.40
CA VAL A 92 -12.23 9.33 3.00
C VAL A 92 -13.02 8.19 2.38
N ASP A 93 -13.32 7.15 3.14
CA ASP A 93 -14.18 6.05 2.68
C ASP A 93 -15.59 6.54 2.31
N GLN A 94 -16.20 7.38 3.13
CA GLN A 94 -17.47 8.05 2.79
C GLN A 94 -17.37 8.93 1.54
N MET A 95 -16.29 9.74 1.43
CA MET A 95 -16.04 10.61 0.28
C MET A 95 -15.88 9.82 -1.02
N SER A 96 -15.33 8.62 -0.95
CA SER A 96 -15.11 7.73 -2.08
C SER A 96 -16.33 6.87 -2.43
N GLY A 97 -17.35 6.79 -1.55
CA GLY A 97 -18.46 5.85 -1.69
C GLY A 97 -18.05 4.40 -1.42
N GLY A 98 -17.13 4.18 -0.46
CA GLY A 98 -16.75 2.83 -0.01
C GLY A 98 -15.63 2.19 -0.84
N ARG A 99 -14.64 2.97 -1.30
CA ARG A 99 -13.52 2.46 -2.12
C ARG A 99 -12.17 2.45 -1.42
N VAL A 100 -12.10 2.79 -0.12
CA VAL A 100 -10.84 2.87 0.62
C VAL A 100 -10.36 1.51 1.10
N GLU A 101 -9.05 1.32 1.10
CA GLU A 101 -8.33 0.23 1.77
C GLU A 101 -7.22 0.83 2.64
N LEU A 102 -7.09 0.36 3.89
CA LEU A 102 -6.09 0.85 4.82
C LEU A 102 -4.87 -0.07 4.83
N GLY A 103 -3.77 0.33 4.22
CA GLY A 103 -2.48 -0.26 4.53
C GLY A 103 -1.88 0.41 5.78
N LEU A 104 -1.52 -0.36 6.79
CA LEU A 104 -0.98 0.15 8.05
C LEU A 104 0.29 -0.59 8.45
N GLY A 105 1.37 0.15 8.67
CA GLY A 105 2.69 -0.35 9.03
C GLY A 105 3.27 0.33 10.28
N ALA A 106 4.34 -0.25 10.84
CA ALA A 106 4.95 0.25 12.08
C ALA A 106 5.74 1.57 11.93
N GLY A 107 6.01 2.01 10.69
CA GLY A 107 6.95 3.09 10.41
C GLY A 107 8.41 2.62 10.53
N TRP A 108 9.29 3.12 9.67
CA TRP A 108 10.68 2.68 9.63
C TRP A 108 11.70 3.80 9.37
N PHE A 109 11.33 4.86 8.66
CA PHE A 109 12.23 5.91 8.20
C PHE A 109 12.39 6.98 9.29
N GLU A 110 13.44 6.87 10.10
CA GLU A 110 13.68 7.73 11.27
C GLU A 110 13.99 9.17 10.88
N GLU A 111 14.64 9.39 9.74
CA GLU A 111 15.06 10.70 9.27
C GLU A 111 13.88 11.64 9.05
N GLU A 112 12.78 11.14 8.48
CA GLU A 112 11.58 11.97 8.28
C GLU A 112 10.90 12.35 9.60
N HIS A 113 10.95 11.46 10.60
CA HIS A 113 10.45 11.76 11.94
C HIS A 113 11.24 12.91 12.58
N LYS A 114 12.57 12.87 12.46
CA LYS A 114 13.43 13.97 12.92
C LYS A 114 13.17 15.27 12.16
N ALA A 115 13.01 15.20 10.84
CA ALA A 115 12.81 16.37 10.00
C ALA A 115 11.52 17.12 10.33
N TYR A 116 10.46 16.41 10.73
CA TYR A 116 9.14 16.98 11.00
C TYR A 116 8.74 16.97 12.48
N GLY A 117 9.65 16.65 13.38
CA GLY A 117 9.38 16.65 14.83
C GLY A 117 8.39 15.57 15.28
N ILE A 118 8.26 14.49 14.51
CA ILE A 118 7.37 13.36 14.82
C ILE A 118 8.12 12.40 15.74
N PRO A 119 7.53 11.96 16.87
CA PRO A 119 8.17 10.97 17.73
C PRO A 119 8.46 9.66 17.00
N PHE A 120 9.67 9.10 17.23
CA PHE A 120 10.06 7.80 16.70
C PHE A 120 10.28 6.80 17.83
N PRO A 121 9.23 6.16 18.34
CA PRO A 121 9.30 5.29 19.49
C PRO A 121 9.97 3.94 19.16
N LYS A 122 10.68 3.37 20.16
CA LYS A 122 11.28 2.03 20.04
C LYS A 122 10.21 0.92 19.95
N GLU A 123 9.08 1.10 20.61
CA GLU A 123 7.98 0.13 20.74
C GLU A 123 6.99 0.19 19.58
N LYS A 124 7.46 0.47 18.35
CA LYS A 124 6.61 0.69 17.18
C LYS A 124 5.63 -0.46 16.90
N PHE A 125 6.06 -1.69 17.05
CA PHE A 125 5.17 -2.84 16.81
C PHE A 125 4.10 -3.03 17.90
N GLY A 126 4.39 -2.72 19.16
CA GLY A 126 3.37 -2.72 20.20
C GLY A 126 2.31 -1.64 19.96
N ARG A 127 2.77 -0.46 19.53
CA ARG A 127 1.88 0.65 19.15
C ARG A 127 1.05 0.30 17.91
N LEU A 128 1.63 -0.35 16.90
CA LEU A 128 0.89 -0.82 15.72
C LEU A 128 -0.20 -1.81 16.09
N GLU A 129 0.08 -2.74 17.01
CA GLU A 129 -0.91 -3.71 17.47
C GLU A 129 -2.10 -3.04 18.16
N GLU A 130 -1.83 -2.10 19.07
CA GLU A 130 -2.89 -1.33 19.73
C GLU A 130 -3.66 -0.42 18.73
N GLN A 131 -2.96 0.18 17.74
CA GLN A 131 -3.62 0.93 16.68
C GLN A 131 -4.59 0.08 15.86
N LEU A 132 -4.18 -1.12 15.47
CA LEU A 132 -5.04 -2.06 14.74
C LEU A 132 -6.28 -2.42 15.56
N ALA A 133 -6.10 -2.73 16.85
CA ALA A 133 -7.21 -3.02 17.75
C ALA A 133 -8.17 -1.82 17.91
N ILE A 134 -7.61 -0.62 18.08
CA ILE A 134 -8.41 0.61 18.25
C ILE A 134 -9.16 0.96 16.97
N VAL A 135 -8.49 0.98 15.82
CA VAL A 135 -9.11 1.35 14.53
C VAL A 135 -10.24 0.39 14.17
N THR A 136 -9.99 -0.92 14.28
CA THR A 136 -11.03 -1.94 14.01
C THR A 136 -12.16 -1.89 15.03
N GLY A 137 -11.83 -1.69 16.30
CA GLY A 137 -12.83 -1.55 17.37
C GLY A 137 -13.74 -0.34 17.20
N LEU A 138 -13.15 0.83 16.86
CA LEU A 138 -13.93 2.04 16.57
C LEU A 138 -14.90 1.83 15.41
N TRP A 139 -14.48 1.17 14.34
CA TRP A 139 -15.36 0.91 13.20
C TRP A 139 -16.43 -0.14 13.48
N ALA A 140 -16.12 -1.16 14.30
CA ALA A 140 -17.05 -2.23 14.66
C ALA A 140 -18.10 -1.84 15.70
N THR A 141 -17.82 -0.85 16.56
CA THR A 141 -18.74 -0.40 17.62
C THR A 141 -20.05 0.12 17.01
N GLY A 142 -21.19 -0.26 17.55
CA GLY A 142 -22.52 0.13 17.05
C GLY A 142 -22.78 1.65 17.18
N VAL A 143 -23.60 2.20 16.29
CA VAL A 143 -24.01 3.60 16.39
C VAL A 143 -24.83 3.81 17.66
N GLY A 144 -24.45 4.79 18.49
CA GLY A 144 -25.04 5.05 19.80
C GLY A 144 -24.35 4.33 20.95
N GLU A 145 -23.42 3.42 20.66
CA GLU A 145 -22.57 2.78 21.66
C GLU A 145 -21.27 3.58 21.86
N LYS A 146 -20.53 3.22 22.91
CA LYS A 146 -19.26 3.84 23.25
C LYS A 146 -18.14 2.83 23.15
N PHE A 147 -17.02 3.23 22.57
CA PHE A 147 -15.80 2.45 22.53
C PHE A 147 -14.83 2.91 23.61
N ASN A 148 -14.31 1.96 24.37
CA ASN A 148 -13.27 2.15 25.36
C ASN A 148 -12.09 1.25 25.05
N TYR A 149 -10.87 1.76 25.27
CA TYR A 149 -9.64 1.00 25.13
C TYR A 149 -8.65 1.43 26.20
N ASP A 150 -8.11 0.48 26.96
CA ASP A 150 -7.08 0.73 27.98
C ASP A 150 -5.85 -0.10 27.66
N GLY A 151 -4.96 0.45 26.84
CA GLY A 151 -3.72 -0.18 26.40
C GLY A 151 -2.48 0.38 27.10
N THR A 152 -1.35 -0.16 26.72
CA THR A 152 -0.05 0.31 27.21
C THR A 152 0.34 1.67 26.61
N TYR A 153 -0.03 1.90 25.35
CA TYR A 153 0.41 3.06 24.59
C TYR A 153 -0.73 4.04 24.29
N TYR A 154 -1.96 3.58 24.27
CA TYR A 154 -3.13 4.39 23.97
C TYR A 154 -4.28 4.09 24.91
N GLN A 155 -4.98 5.14 25.32
CA GLN A 155 -6.22 5.05 26.09
C GLN A 155 -7.30 5.84 25.40
N LEU A 156 -8.50 5.25 25.25
CA LEU A 156 -9.70 5.90 24.76
C LEU A 156 -10.82 5.71 25.80
N THR A 157 -11.51 6.79 26.11
CA THR A 157 -12.61 6.76 27.07
C THR A 157 -13.87 7.32 26.43
N ASP A 158 -14.95 6.54 26.50
CA ASP A 158 -16.28 6.94 26.05
C ASP A 158 -16.33 7.48 24.61
N SER A 159 -15.47 6.99 23.72
CA SER A 159 -15.48 7.42 22.33
C SER A 159 -16.81 7.07 21.66
N PRO A 160 -17.48 8.03 20.96
CA PRO A 160 -18.71 7.75 20.23
C PRO A 160 -18.49 6.84 18.99
N ALA A 161 -17.24 6.49 18.70
CA ALA A 161 -16.84 5.65 17.57
C ALA A 161 -17.42 6.14 16.21
N LEU A 162 -17.38 7.43 15.97
CA LEU A 162 -17.88 8.10 14.77
C LEU A 162 -16.78 8.94 14.09
N PRO A 163 -16.84 9.14 12.75
CA PRO A 163 -17.85 8.63 11.81
C PRO A 163 -17.65 7.14 11.51
N LYS A 164 -18.67 6.50 10.96
CA LYS A 164 -18.56 5.14 10.42
C LYS A 164 -18.09 5.17 8.96
N PRO A 165 -17.27 4.21 8.52
CA PRO A 165 -17.01 4.03 7.10
C PRO A 165 -18.30 3.80 6.31
N ALA A 166 -18.28 4.06 5.01
CA ALA A 166 -19.37 3.68 4.10
C ALA A 166 -19.40 2.17 3.86
N GLN A 167 -18.24 1.52 3.86
CA GLN A 167 -18.11 0.06 3.78
C GLN A 167 -18.51 -0.58 5.12
N ALA A 168 -19.15 -1.73 5.06
CA ALA A 168 -19.41 -2.56 6.24
C ALA A 168 -18.09 -3.00 6.92
N LYS A 169 -17.05 -3.20 6.13
CA LYS A 169 -15.68 -3.50 6.57
C LYS A 169 -14.69 -2.80 5.62
N VAL A 170 -13.86 -1.94 6.15
CA VAL A 170 -12.70 -1.38 5.40
C VAL A 170 -11.61 -2.44 5.37
N PRO A 171 -11.15 -2.87 4.19
CA PRO A 171 -10.06 -3.84 4.10
C PRO A 171 -8.77 -3.28 4.71
N ILE A 172 -8.08 -4.14 5.49
CA ILE A 172 -6.81 -3.81 6.12
C ILE A 172 -5.69 -4.60 5.45
N LEU A 173 -4.65 -3.88 5.04
CA LEU A 173 -3.43 -4.43 4.47
C LEU A 173 -2.29 -4.24 5.47
N ILE A 174 -1.61 -5.34 5.80
CA ILE A 174 -0.42 -5.36 6.65
C ILE A 174 0.72 -5.98 5.84
N GLY A 175 1.94 -5.48 6.01
CA GLY A 175 3.06 -6.05 5.26
C GLY A 175 4.40 -5.84 5.92
N GLY A 176 5.42 -6.43 5.27
CA GLY A 176 6.81 -6.31 5.64
C GLY A 176 7.54 -7.64 5.82
N HIS A 177 8.85 -7.54 6.08
CA HIS A 177 9.79 -8.67 6.11
C HIS A 177 9.93 -9.34 7.49
N GLY A 178 9.27 -8.81 8.53
CA GLY A 178 9.40 -9.32 9.90
C GLY A 178 8.98 -10.79 10.03
N ALA A 179 9.83 -11.61 10.66
CA ALA A 179 9.62 -13.06 10.71
C ALA A 179 8.52 -13.54 11.67
N THR A 180 8.17 -12.74 12.68
CA THR A 180 7.28 -13.17 13.77
C THR A 180 6.12 -12.22 14.02
N ARG A 181 6.41 -10.93 14.30
CA ARG A 181 5.37 -9.96 14.66
C ARG A 181 4.47 -9.62 13.48
N THR A 182 5.05 -9.39 12.30
CA THR A 182 4.28 -9.06 11.10
C THR A 182 3.32 -10.17 10.69
N PRO A 183 3.74 -11.47 10.59
CA PRO A 183 2.80 -12.57 10.34
C PRO A 183 1.69 -12.67 11.36
N ARG A 184 2.00 -12.51 12.67
CA ARG A 184 0.98 -12.57 13.72
C ARG A 184 -0.04 -11.45 13.61
N LEU A 185 0.37 -10.20 13.36
CA LEU A 185 -0.55 -9.09 13.18
C LEU A 185 -1.39 -9.24 11.91
N ALA A 186 -0.79 -9.72 10.82
CA ALA A 186 -1.52 -10.02 9.60
C ALA A 186 -2.60 -11.08 9.85
N ALA A 187 -2.26 -12.17 10.54
CA ALA A 187 -3.20 -13.23 10.90
C ALA A 187 -4.40 -12.74 11.73
N LEU A 188 -4.18 -11.77 12.63
CA LEU A 188 -5.22 -11.25 13.52
C LEU A 188 -6.12 -10.19 12.86
N TYR A 189 -5.57 -9.32 12.03
CA TYR A 189 -6.25 -8.09 11.62
C TYR A 189 -6.37 -7.91 10.11
N ALA A 190 -5.50 -8.54 9.28
CA ALA A 190 -5.43 -8.22 7.87
C ALA A 190 -6.44 -8.99 7.01
N ASP A 191 -6.90 -8.34 5.95
CA ASP A 191 -7.55 -8.94 4.79
C ASP A 191 -6.52 -9.25 3.70
N GLU A 192 -5.39 -8.54 3.70
CA GLU A 192 -4.30 -8.71 2.76
C GLU A 192 -2.95 -8.62 3.46
N PHE A 193 -2.03 -9.51 3.07
CA PHE A 193 -0.63 -9.45 3.44
C PHE A 193 0.23 -9.07 2.22
N ASN A 194 1.04 -8.01 2.35
CA ASN A 194 1.97 -7.56 1.32
C ASN A 194 3.43 -7.74 1.73
N ILE A 195 4.24 -8.28 0.83
CA ILE A 195 5.69 -8.24 0.97
C ILE A 195 6.29 -7.34 -0.11
N PRO A 196 6.87 -6.18 0.25
CA PRO A 196 7.43 -5.25 -0.71
C PRO A 196 8.85 -5.65 -1.13
N PHE A 197 9.17 -5.48 -2.42
CA PHE A 197 10.52 -5.56 -2.99
C PHE A 197 11.29 -6.83 -2.62
N ALA A 198 10.60 -7.96 -2.55
CA ALA A 198 11.16 -9.24 -2.18
C ALA A 198 11.37 -10.14 -3.41
N SER A 199 12.39 -11.00 -3.35
CA SER A 199 12.58 -12.09 -4.29
C SER A 199 11.41 -13.08 -4.25
N LEU A 200 11.29 -13.95 -5.26
CA LEU A 200 10.32 -15.05 -5.26
C LEU A 200 10.48 -15.94 -4.03
N GLU A 201 11.74 -16.34 -3.74
CA GLU A 201 12.05 -17.21 -2.58
C GLU A 201 11.67 -16.57 -1.25
N ASP A 202 12.03 -15.28 -1.04
CA ASP A 202 11.68 -14.56 0.18
C ASP A 202 10.18 -14.36 0.31
N SER A 203 9.49 -14.12 -0.81
CA SER A 203 8.03 -13.97 -0.86
C SER A 203 7.34 -15.28 -0.46
N GLU A 204 7.71 -16.40 -1.05
CA GLU A 204 7.17 -17.72 -0.72
C GLU A 204 7.39 -18.07 0.75
N LYS A 205 8.60 -17.87 1.25
CA LYS A 205 8.95 -18.09 2.66
C LYS A 205 8.10 -17.22 3.60
N GLN A 206 7.88 -15.94 3.26
CA GLN A 206 7.12 -15.04 4.10
C GLN A 206 5.62 -15.33 4.04
N PHE A 207 5.08 -15.70 2.88
CA PHE A 207 3.70 -16.17 2.75
C PHE A 207 3.46 -17.44 3.58
N GLY A 208 4.42 -18.37 3.59
CA GLY A 208 4.38 -19.55 4.46
C GLY A 208 4.23 -19.19 5.93
N ARG A 209 5.04 -18.25 6.43
CA ARG A 209 4.95 -17.78 7.82
C ARG A 209 3.60 -17.14 8.16
N VAL A 210 3.01 -16.40 7.21
CA VAL A 210 1.69 -15.78 7.42
C VAL A 210 0.59 -16.84 7.41
N ARG A 211 0.65 -17.86 6.54
CA ARG A 211 -0.28 -18.99 6.53
C ARG A 211 -0.24 -19.79 7.84
N GLU A 212 0.97 -20.07 8.33
CA GLU A 212 1.16 -20.72 9.64
C GLU A 212 0.55 -19.89 10.78
N ALA A 213 0.80 -18.57 10.80
CA ALA A 213 0.25 -17.68 11.80
C ALA A 213 -1.29 -17.57 11.71
N ALA A 214 -1.86 -17.54 10.49
CA ALA A 214 -3.30 -17.52 10.27
C ALA A 214 -3.96 -18.81 10.81
N THR A 215 -3.39 -19.97 10.51
CA THR A 215 -3.84 -21.26 11.02
C THR A 215 -3.77 -21.31 12.55
N ALA A 216 -2.67 -20.83 13.15
CA ALA A 216 -2.52 -20.75 14.61
C ALA A 216 -3.53 -19.79 15.27
N ALA A 217 -4.01 -18.78 14.54
CA ALA A 217 -5.06 -17.85 14.96
C ALA A 217 -6.48 -18.36 14.68
N GLY A 218 -6.64 -19.59 14.15
CA GLY A 218 -7.94 -20.18 13.83
C GLY A 218 -8.56 -19.69 12.51
N ARG A 219 -7.77 -19.07 11.64
CA ARG A 219 -8.19 -18.69 10.28
C ARG A 219 -7.74 -19.71 9.24
N GLY A 220 -8.42 -19.76 8.11
CA GLY A 220 -7.94 -20.50 6.94
C GLY A 220 -6.62 -19.90 6.43
N ALA A 221 -5.71 -20.75 5.97
CA ALA A 221 -4.43 -20.32 5.43
C ALA A 221 -4.57 -19.35 4.22
N ASP A 222 -5.67 -19.50 3.48
CA ASP A 222 -5.99 -18.73 2.27
C ASP A 222 -7.11 -17.70 2.48
N ASP A 223 -7.46 -17.39 3.74
CA ASP A 223 -8.42 -16.32 4.07
C ASP A 223 -7.86 -14.92 3.83
N LEU A 224 -6.54 -14.81 3.66
CA LEU A 224 -5.87 -13.56 3.34
C LEU A 224 -5.52 -13.53 1.84
N VAL A 225 -5.63 -12.36 1.26
CA VAL A 225 -5.00 -12.07 -0.03
C VAL A 225 -3.49 -11.90 0.17
N TYR A 226 -2.68 -12.53 -0.68
CA TYR A 226 -1.23 -12.39 -0.67
C TYR A 226 -0.79 -11.52 -1.85
N SER A 227 0.09 -10.57 -1.60
CA SER A 227 0.51 -9.61 -2.61
C SER A 227 1.99 -9.23 -2.50
N ASN A 228 2.53 -8.74 -3.62
CA ASN A 228 3.87 -8.16 -3.69
C ASN A 228 3.80 -6.71 -4.18
N ALA A 229 4.76 -5.88 -3.78
CA ALA A 229 5.02 -4.59 -4.41
C ALA A 229 6.40 -4.66 -5.10
N LEU A 230 6.43 -4.30 -6.38
CA LEU A 230 7.64 -4.39 -7.22
C LEU A 230 7.76 -3.17 -8.12
N VAL A 231 8.98 -2.69 -8.33
CA VAL A 231 9.24 -1.66 -9.34
C VAL A 231 8.89 -2.19 -10.71
N VAL A 232 8.16 -1.41 -11.51
CA VAL A 232 7.78 -1.78 -12.87
C VAL A 232 8.53 -0.93 -13.89
N CYS A 233 9.09 -1.57 -14.93
CA CYS A 233 9.79 -0.92 -16.05
C CYS A 233 9.60 -1.74 -17.33
N VAL A 234 8.46 -1.59 -17.99
CA VAL A 234 8.11 -2.32 -19.22
C VAL A 234 8.49 -1.49 -20.44
N GLY A 235 9.00 -2.11 -21.49
CA GLY A 235 9.24 -1.48 -22.78
C GLY A 235 8.88 -2.41 -23.94
N LYS A 236 8.54 -1.86 -25.10
CA LYS A 236 8.28 -2.63 -26.33
C LYS A 236 9.51 -3.40 -26.81
N ASP A 237 10.69 -2.84 -26.50
CA ASP A 237 12.01 -3.37 -26.81
C ASP A 237 13.02 -2.97 -25.72
N ASP A 238 14.23 -3.51 -25.82
CA ASP A 238 15.30 -3.25 -24.87
C ASP A 238 15.73 -1.77 -24.83
N ALA A 239 15.59 -1.04 -25.94
CA ALA A 239 15.93 0.40 -26.00
C ALA A 239 14.94 1.22 -25.18
N GLU A 240 13.65 0.90 -25.25
CA GLU A 240 12.62 1.57 -24.45
C GLU A 240 12.75 1.22 -22.96
N VAL A 241 13.05 -0.04 -22.63
CA VAL A 241 13.34 -0.44 -21.24
C VAL A 241 14.54 0.35 -20.69
N ALA A 242 15.64 0.44 -21.47
CA ALA A 242 16.83 1.18 -21.07
C ALA A 242 16.55 2.70 -20.89
N ARG A 243 15.74 3.29 -21.77
CA ARG A 243 15.30 4.68 -21.65
C ARG A 243 14.54 4.92 -20.34
N ARG A 244 13.51 4.10 -20.07
CA ARG A 244 12.70 4.20 -18.85
C ARG A 244 13.53 3.97 -17.58
N ALA A 245 14.39 2.97 -17.58
CA ALA A 245 15.29 2.69 -16.47
C ALA A 245 16.23 3.87 -16.18
N SER A 246 16.77 4.51 -17.23
CA SER A 246 17.62 5.69 -17.12
C SER A 246 16.87 6.88 -16.50
N VAL A 247 15.61 7.13 -16.90
CA VAL A 247 14.79 8.23 -16.36
C VAL A 247 14.57 8.07 -14.85
N ILE A 248 14.32 6.85 -14.40
CA ILE A 248 14.14 6.57 -12.96
C ILE A 248 15.44 6.32 -12.20
N GLY A 249 16.59 6.49 -12.86
CA GLY A 249 17.91 6.35 -12.25
C GLY A 249 18.25 4.94 -11.79
N ARG A 250 17.73 3.89 -12.47
CA ARG A 250 17.94 2.49 -12.10
C ARG A 250 18.70 1.73 -13.20
N ASP A 251 19.43 0.72 -12.77
CA ASP A 251 20.11 -0.22 -13.66
C ASP A 251 19.13 -1.25 -14.22
N VAL A 252 19.22 -1.56 -15.53
CA VAL A 252 18.28 -2.47 -16.20
C VAL A 252 18.39 -3.90 -15.68
N GLU A 253 19.60 -4.40 -15.46
CA GLU A 253 19.79 -5.78 -15.00
C GLU A 253 19.36 -5.93 -13.53
N GLU A 254 19.57 -4.90 -12.72
CA GLU A 254 19.03 -4.86 -11.36
C GLU A 254 17.49 -4.89 -11.37
N LEU A 255 16.85 -4.08 -12.22
CA LEU A 255 15.39 -4.09 -12.37
C LEU A 255 14.84 -5.42 -12.90
N LYS A 256 15.54 -6.06 -13.84
CA LYS A 256 15.18 -7.40 -14.32
C LYS A 256 15.32 -8.45 -13.22
N ALA A 257 16.31 -8.34 -12.35
CA ALA A 257 16.48 -9.26 -11.22
C ALA A 257 15.42 -9.04 -10.14
N ASN A 258 15.27 -7.81 -9.66
CA ASN A 258 14.52 -7.47 -8.43
C ASN A 258 13.14 -6.83 -8.66
N GLY A 259 12.83 -6.39 -9.88
CA GLY A 259 11.57 -5.74 -10.25
C GLY A 259 10.83 -6.50 -11.36
N LEU A 260 9.90 -5.82 -11.99
CA LEU A 260 9.14 -6.27 -13.17
C LEU A 260 9.63 -5.46 -14.39
N ALA A 261 10.77 -5.85 -14.98
CA ALA A 261 11.36 -5.14 -16.09
C ALA A 261 11.62 -6.03 -17.30
N GLY A 262 11.46 -5.45 -18.47
CA GLY A 262 11.66 -6.12 -19.77
C GLY A 262 10.50 -5.91 -20.73
N SER A 263 10.39 -6.78 -21.74
CA SER A 263 9.26 -6.79 -22.66
C SER A 263 7.96 -7.19 -21.94
N PRO A 264 6.77 -6.85 -22.48
CA PRO A 264 5.51 -7.29 -21.90
C PRO A 264 5.45 -8.79 -21.62
N ALA A 265 5.92 -9.64 -22.53
CA ALA A 265 5.95 -11.10 -22.34
C ALA A 265 6.83 -11.51 -21.15
N GLN A 266 8.03 -10.93 -21.01
CA GLN A 266 8.92 -11.23 -19.88
C GLN A 266 8.30 -10.82 -18.54
N VAL A 267 7.60 -9.69 -18.53
CA VAL A 267 6.91 -9.21 -17.32
C VAL A 267 5.71 -10.09 -16.97
N VAL A 268 4.93 -10.53 -17.96
CA VAL A 268 3.81 -11.48 -17.77
C VAL A 268 4.33 -12.80 -17.20
N ASP A 269 5.41 -13.36 -17.75
CA ASP A 269 6.03 -14.60 -17.25
C ASP A 269 6.48 -14.45 -15.79
N LYS A 270 7.13 -13.32 -15.46
CA LYS A 270 7.59 -13.05 -14.08
C LYS A 270 6.42 -12.89 -13.10
N ILE A 271 5.35 -12.20 -13.49
CA ILE A 271 4.12 -12.09 -12.71
C ILE A 271 3.49 -13.48 -12.50
N GLY A 272 3.48 -14.32 -13.54
CA GLY A 272 3.01 -15.71 -13.45
C GLY A 272 3.74 -16.50 -12.35
N ARG A 273 5.06 -16.36 -12.24
CA ARG A 273 5.87 -17.02 -11.20
C ARG A 273 5.51 -16.53 -9.77
N TYR A 274 5.17 -15.24 -9.59
CA TYR A 274 4.63 -14.76 -8.32
C TYR A 274 3.24 -15.38 -8.04
N GLY A 275 2.43 -15.60 -9.07
CA GLY A 275 1.16 -16.32 -8.95
C GLY A 275 1.32 -17.76 -8.47
N GLU A 276 2.34 -18.48 -8.97
CA GLU A 276 2.64 -19.88 -8.58
C GLU A 276 2.95 -20.03 -7.09
N ILE A 277 3.57 -19.04 -6.46
CA ILE A 277 3.85 -19.03 -5.01
C ILE A 277 2.67 -18.50 -4.16
N GLY A 278 1.54 -18.16 -4.82
CA GLY A 278 0.30 -17.76 -4.18
C GLY A 278 0.04 -16.26 -4.09
N SER A 279 0.83 -15.42 -4.78
CA SER A 279 0.49 -14.00 -4.93
C SER A 279 -0.71 -13.86 -5.86
N SER A 280 -1.74 -13.17 -5.44
CA SER A 280 -2.93 -12.88 -6.25
C SER A 280 -3.01 -11.40 -6.68
N ARG A 281 -2.14 -10.55 -6.13
CA ARG A 281 -2.04 -9.12 -6.42
C ARG A 281 -0.60 -8.67 -6.56
N ILE A 282 -0.36 -7.76 -7.49
CA ILE A 282 0.92 -7.07 -7.63
C ILE A 282 0.67 -5.56 -7.62
N TYR A 283 1.36 -4.86 -6.71
CA TYR A 283 1.44 -3.42 -6.69
C TYR A 283 2.62 -2.98 -7.54
N LEU A 284 2.32 -2.38 -8.67
CA LEU A 284 3.28 -1.87 -9.64
C LEU A 284 3.80 -0.52 -9.16
N GLN A 285 5.01 -0.48 -8.61
CA GLN A 285 5.64 0.78 -8.25
C GLN A 285 6.06 1.53 -9.52
N VAL A 286 5.32 2.60 -9.82
CA VAL A 286 5.60 3.52 -10.91
C VAL A 286 6.41 4.68 -10.37
N LEU A 287 7.64 4.84 -10.83
CA LEU A 287 8.57 5.88 -10.37
C LEU A 287 8.58 7.12 -11.27
N ASP A 288 8.36 6.94 -12.59
CA ASP A 288 8.14 8.06 -13.52
C ASP A 288 6.64 8.29 -13.68
N LEU A 289 6.12 9.30 -13.00
CA LEU A 289 4.70 9.63 -12.99
C LEU A 289 4.25 10.48 -14.19
N ASP A 290 5.20 10.92 -15.00
CA ASP A 290 4.93 11.69 -16.23
C ASP A 290 4.80 10.78 -17.46
N ASP A 291 5.28 9.51 -17.41
CA ASP A 291 5.20 8.54 -18.51
C ASP A 291 3.87 7.77 -18.48
N LEU A 292 2.77 8.41 -18.92
CA LEU A 292 1.48 7.75 -19.00
C LEU A 292 1.43 6.67 -20.08
N ASP A 293 2.25 6.76 -21.13
CA ASP A 293 2.40 5.73 -22.18
C ASP A 293 2.90 4.40 -21.56
N HIS A 294 3.63 4.46 -20.45
CA HIS A 294 4.03 3.28 -19.70
C HIS A 294 2.82 2.56 -19.09
N LEU A 295 1.87 3.31 -18.51
CA LEU A 295 0.63 2.73 -17.96
C LEU A 295 -0.24 2.12 -19.07
N GLU A 296 -0.34 2.79 -20.21
CA GLU A 296 -1.06 2.27 -21.39
C GLU A 296 -0.45 0.95 -21.90
N LEU A 297 0.89 0.89 -21.99
CA LEU A 297 1.61 -0.32 -22.39
C LEU A 297 1.35 -1.47 -21.41
N ILE A 298 1.41 -1.20 -20.10
CA ILE A 298 1.14 -2.21 -19.07
C ILE A 298 -0.31 -2.70 -19.16
N SER A 299 -1.29 -1.78 -19.26
CA SER A 299 -2.70 -2.17 -19.36
C SER A 299 -2.97 -3.00 -20.62
N SER A 300 -2.54 -2.51 -21.78
CA SER A 300 -2.87 -3.14 -23.06
C SER A 300 -2.11 -4.45 -23.31
N GLN A 301 -0.87 -4.59 -22.84
CA GLN A 301 0.00 -5.72 -23.20
C GLN A 301 0.45 -6.61 -22.02
N VAL A 302 0.24 -6.19 -20.79
CA VAL A 302 0.53 -7.03 -19.60
C VAL A 302 -0.77 -7.45 -18.94
N GLN A 303 -1.57 -6.48 -18.47
CA GLN A 303 -2.82 -6.75 -17.73
C GLN A 303 -3.81 -7.58 -18.57
N SER A 304 -3.94 -7.29 -19.85
CA SER A 304 -4.83 -8.03 -20.78
C SER A 304 -4.51 -9.53 -20.90
N GLN A 305 -3.28 -9.94 -20.61
CA GLN A 305 -2.84 -11.35 -20.67
C GLN A 305 -2.97 -12.09 -19.32
N LEU A 306 -3.30 -11.39 -18.23
CA LEU A 306 -3.38 -11.94 -16.88
C LEU A 306 -4.83 -12.14 -16.39
N ASN A 307 -5.81 -11.73 -17.19
CA ASN A 307 -7.25 -11.87 -16.93
C ASN A 307 -7.82 -13.20 -17.38
#